data_117289af77c9f657b3aeabf2b46b83a7
#
_entry.id   117289af77c9f657b3aeabf2b46b83a7
#
_cell.length_a   1.000
_cell.length_b   1.000
_cell.length_c   1.000
_cell.angle_alpha   90.00
_cell.angle_beta   90.00
_cell.angle_gamma   90.00
#
_symmetry.space_group_name_H-M   'P 1'
#
loop_
_entity.id
_entity.type
_entity.pdbx_description
1 polymer ?
#
loop_
_entity_poly.entity_id
_entity_poly.type
_entity_poly.pdbx_seq_one_letter_code
_entity_poly.pdbx_strand_id
1 'polypeptide(L)'
;MYKRQGFDELRKLPVPLSEGIPANLLTLRPDVRSAEMGLVASKADVIAAKAAFYPSLVLGASGGFNAFDVGKWFHSPASLVYDLAAGITAPIFRRNEIRSMWNEAKASQRIALSQYHETALNAYTEVLDLYCASQTQTERIRLKEKESLAHQRSVVNAGEMFQLSYTGFLEVLSAEERYLDSELEHIDIVTDLCRKKILLYRALGGGC
;
A
#
# COMPACT_ATOMS: atom_id res chain seq x y z
N MET A 1 -8.91 17.10 19.94
CA MET A 1 -7.82 17.74 20.70
C MET A 1 -6.57 16.90 20.54
N TYR A 2 -5.70 17.24 19.58
CA TYR A 2 -4.46 16.50 19.31
C TYR A 2 -3.48 16.77 20.47
N LYS A 3 -3.17 15.74 21.27
CA LYS A 3 -2.09 15.80 22.25
C LYS A 3 -0.77 15.90 21.48
N ARG A 4 -0.01 16.98 21.63
CA ARG A 4 1.39 17.06 21.18
C ARG A 4 2.18 16.03 21.99
N GLN A 5 2.55 14.93 21.35
CA GLN A 5 3.43 13.95 21.94
C GLN A 5 4.84 14.55 21.99
N GLY A 6 5.51 14.40 23.14
CA GLY A 6 6.90 14.85 23.28
C GLY A 6 7.84 14.03 22.42
N PHE A 7 8.94 14.62 21.96
CA PHE A 7 9.97 13.99 21.14
C PHE A 7 10.51 12.67 21.74
N ASP A 8 10.53 12.53 23.06
CA ASP A 8 11.00 11.32 23.75
C ASP A 8 10.04 10.12 23.63
N GLU A 9 8.75 10.33 23.43
CA GLU A 9 7.80 9.25 23.19
C GLU A 9 7.94 8.67 21.77
N LEU A 10 8.25 9.50 20.78
CA LEU A 10 8.50 9.08 19.40
C LEU A 10 9.78 8.25 19.25
N ARG A 11 10.78 8.48 20.11
CA ARG A 11 12.00 7.64 20.21
C ARG A 11 11.70 6.20 20.62
N LYS A 12 10.63 5.97 21.36
CA LYS A 12 10.26 4.68 21.99
C LYS A 12 9.32 3.82 21.15
N LEU A 13 9.00 4.20 19.90
CA LEU A 13 8.20 3.35 19.04
C LEU A 13 8.93 2.01 18.85
N PRO A 14 8.41 0.91 19.42
CA PRO A 14 9.05 -0.39 19.29
C PRO A 14 8.75 -0.92 17.88
N VAL A 15 9.75 -0.99 17.05
CA VAL A 15 9.74 -1.94 15.94
C VAL A 15 10.89 -2.91 16.21
N PRO A 16 10.68 -3.95 17.04
CA PRO A 16 11.66 -5.01 17.22
C PRO A 16 11.60 -5.91 15.98
N LEU A 17 12.28 -5.55 14.92
CA LEU A 17 12.60 -6.43 13.81
C LEU A 17 13.96 -7.09 14.09
N SER A 18 14.04 -7.85 15.19
CA SER A 18 15.30 -8.47 15.60
C SER A 18 15.62 -9.76 14.85
N GLU A 19 14.67 -10.38 14.15
CA GLU A 19 14.89 -11.66 13.47
C GLU A 19 14.07 -11.72 12.17
N GLY A 20 14.58 -11.13 11.10
CA GLY A 20 14.02 -11.25 9.75
C GLY A 20 12.61 -10.66 9.61
N ILE A 21 12.25 -10.29 8.40
CA ILE A 21 10.89 -9.85 8.08
C ILE A 21 10.07 -11.12 7.81
N PRO A 22 9.11 -11.53 8.66
CA PRO A 22 8.28 -12.68 8.39
C PRO A 22 7.49 -12.43 7.11
N ALA A 23 7.60 -13.31 6.11
CA ALA A 23 6.86 -13.19 4.84
C ALA A 23 5.34 -13.06 5.07
N ASN A 24 4.83 -13.58 6.20
CA ASN A 24 3.43 -13.46 6.58
C ASN A 24 2.95 -12.00 6.81
N LEU A 25 3.86 -11.08 7.15
CA LEU A 25 3.47 -9.66 7.32
C LEU A 25 3.13 -9.00 5.98
N LEU A 26 3.72 -9.45 4.88
CA LEU A 26 3.41 -8.93 3.55
C LEU A 26 1.98 -9.30 3.11
N THR A 27 1.44 -10.43 3.59
CA THR A 27 0.07 -10.85 3.27
C THR A 27 -1.00 -9.99 3.96
N LEU A 28 -0.63 -9.22 4.99
CA LEU A 28 -1.51 -8.27 5.66
C LEU A 28 -1.63 -6.94 4.89
N ARG A 29 -0.75 -6.70 3.94
CA ARG A 29 -0.79 -5.48 3.14
C ARG A 29 -1.99 -5.47 2.18
N PRO A 30 -2.78 -4.39 2.16
CA PRO A 30 -3.97 -4.31 1.31
C PRO A 30 -3.64 -4.30 -0.20
N ASP A 31 -2.49 -3.75 -0.60
CA ASP A 31 -2.02 -3.73 -1.99
C ASP A 31 -1.67 -5.15 -2.50
N VAL A 32 -0.93 -5.93 -1.70
CA VAL A 32 -0.59 -7.33 -2.03
C VAL A 32 -1.86 -8.18 -2.08
N ARG A 33 -2.77 -8.00 -1.12
CA ARG A 33 -4.05 -8.71 -1.09
C ARG A 33 -4.95 -8.33 -2.27
N SER A 34 -4.96 -7.07 -2.68
CA SER A 34 -5.69 -6.62 -3.87
C SER A 34 -5.16 -7.29 -5.14
N ALA A 35 -3.83 -7.35 -5.30
CA ALA A 35 -3.20 -8.03 -6.44
C ALA A 35 -3.48 -9.55 -6.43
N GLU A 36 -3.51 -10.20 -5.26
CA GLU A 36 -3.90 -11.60 -5.10
C GLU A 36 -5.35 -11.83 -5.55
N MET A 37 -6.29 -10.98 -5.10
CA MET A 37 -7.68 -11.07 -5.52
C MET A 37 -7.86 -10.82 -7.02
N GLY A 38 -7.07 -9.92 -7.61
CA GLY A 38 -7.00 -9.72 -9.06
C GLY A 38 -6.57 -10.99 -9.82
N LEU A 39 -5.58 -11.71 -9.28
CA LEU A 39 -5.16 -13.00 -9.83
C LEU A 39 -6.25 -14.07 -9.69
N VAL A 40 -6.98 -14.10 -8.57
CA VAL A 40 -8.11 -15.01 -8.38
C VAL A 40 -9.23 -14.71 -9.38
N ALA A 41 -9.56 -13.44 -9.60
CA ALA A 41 -10.55 -13.01 -10.58
C ALA A 41 -10.16 -13.45 -12.00
N SER A 42 -8.92 -13.21 -12.42
CA SER A 42 -8.43 -13.61 -13.74
C SER A 42 -8.43 -15.13 -13.96
N LYS A 43 -8.25 -15.93 -12.90
CA LYS A 43 -8.44 -17.39 -12.96
C LYS A 43 -9.89 -17.77 -13.21
N ALA A 44 -10.83 -17.07 -12.56
CA ALA A 44 -12.27 -17.29 -12.79
C ALA A 44 -12.66 -16.92 -14.24
N ASP A 45 -12.09 -15.84 -14.80
CA ASP A 45 -12.31 -15.44 -16.20
C ASP A 45 -11.84 -16.51 -17.20
N VAL A 46 -10.70 -17.15 -16.95
CA VAL A 46 -10.24 -18.28 -17.78
C VAL A 46 -11.20 -19.47 -17.72
N ILE A 47 -11.77 -19.75 -16.53
CA ILE A 47 -12.76 -20.82 -16.36
C ILE A 47 -14.04 -20.45 -17.10
N ALA A 48 -14.52 -19.20 -16.98
CA ALA A 48 -15.69 -18.70 -17.69
C ALA A 48 -15.51 -18.73 -19.21
N ALA A 49 -14.35 -18.28 -19.72
CA ALA A 49 -14.03 -18.36 -21.14
C ALA A 49 -13.96 -19.82 -21.66
N LYS A 50 -13.49 -20.75 -20.82
CA LYS A 50 -13.52 -22.18 -21.13
C LYS A 50 -14.96 -22.72 -21.11
N ALA A 51 -15.81 -22.25 -20.23
CA ALA A 51 -17.22 -22.67 -20.18
C ALA A 51 -18.00 -22.29 -21.45
N ALA A 52 -17.61 -21.23 -22.15
CA ALA A 52 -18.21 -20.82 -23.43
C ALA A 52 -18.10 -21.86 -24.57
N PHE A 53 -17.22 -22.87 -24.43
CA PHE A 53 -17.17 -24.00 -25.37
C PHE A 53 -18.32 -25.02 -25.19
N TYR A 54 -19.02 -24.99 -24.06
CA TYR A 54 -20.09 -25.92 -23.74
C TYR A 54 -21.45 -25.31 -24.06
N PRO A 55 -22.50 -26.17 -24.30
CA PRO A 55 -23.86 -25.71 -24.45
C PRO A 55 -24.33 -24.94 -23.18
N SER A 56 -25.03 -23.84 -23.40
CA SER A 56 -25.70 -23.08 -22.33
C SER A 56 -27.17 -23.43 -22.24
N LEU A 57 -27.65 -23.63 -21.00
CA LEU A 57 -29.07 -23.78 -20.69
C LEU A 57 -29.64 -22.39 -20.33
N VAL A 58 -30.65 -21.98 -21.08
CA VAL A 58 -31.36 -20.72 -20.83
C VAL A 58 -32.76 -21.06 -20.33
N LEU A 59 -33.09 -20.55 -19.15
CA LEU A 59 -34.42 -20.65 -18.57
C LEU A 59 -35.06 -19.26 -18.56
N GLY A 60 -36.21 -19.11 -19.16
CA GLY A 60 -37.00 -17.90 -19.14
C GLY A 60 -38.34 -18.15 -18.45
N ALA A 61 -38.71 -17.23 -17.59
CA ALA A 61 -40.07 -17.21 -17.00
C ALA A 61 -40.60 -15.79 -17.10
N SER A 62 -41.83 -15.68 -17.61
CA SER A 62 -42.51 -14.39 -17.64
C SER A 62 -43.92 -14.53 -17.07
N GLY A 63 -44.40 -13.48 -16.42
CA GLY A 63 -45.77 -13.41 -15.92
C GLY A 63 -46.30 -12.01 -16.09
N GLY A 64 -47.55 -11.92 -16.48
CA GLY A 64 -48.20 -10.63 -16.72
C GLY A 64 -49.72 -10.73 -16.77
N PHE A 65 -50.36 -9.62 -16.98
CA PHE A 65 -51.79 -9.52 -17.21
C PHE A 65 -52.03 -9.16 -18.68
N ASN A 66 -52.93 -9.91 -19.34
CA ASN A 66 -53.33 -9.64 -20.71
C ASN A 66 -54.86 -9.72 -20.81
N ALA A 67 -55.47 -8.67 -21.32
CA ALA A 67 -56.90 -8.63 -21.58
C ALA A 67 -57.20 -7.70 -22.78
N PHE A 68 -58.22 -8.04 -23.57
CA PHE A 68 -58.68 -7.22 -24.70
C PHE A 68 -59.36 -5.91 -24.26
N ASP A 69 -59.90 -5.88 -23.02
CA ASP A 69 -60.56 -4.74 -22.43
C ASP A 69 -59.78 -4.22 -21.24
N VAL A 70 -59.44 -2.94 -21.24
CA VAL A 70 -58.59 -2.29 -20.18
C VAL A 70 -59.25 -2.43 -18.80
N GLY A 71 -60.60 -2.43 -18.73
CA GLY A 71 -61.37 -2.62 -17.50
C GLY A 71 -61.21 -4.02 -16.86
N LYS A 72 -60.71 -5.01 -17.62
CA LYS A 72 -60.54 -6.41 -17.18
C LYS A 72 -59.08 -6.78 -16.92
N TRP A 73 -58.12 -5.87 -17.01
CA TRP A 73 -56.68 -6.15 -16.87
C TRP A 73 -56.31 -6.77 -15.51
N PHE A 74 -57.00 -6.40 -14.47
CA PHE A 74 -56.73 -6.89 -13.12
C PHE A 74 -57.75 -7.93 -12.61
N HIS A 75 -58.58 -8.48 -13.51
CA HIS A 75 -59.52 -9.54 -13.17
C HIS A 75 -58.81 -10.91 -13.17
N SER A 76 -58.29 -11.29 -12.02
CA SER A 76 -57.70 -12.63 -11.79
C SER A 76 -58.87 -13.66 -11.62
N PRO A 77 -58.75 -14.88 -12.21
CA PRO A 77 -57.60 -15.45 -12.93
C PRO A 77 -57.69 -15.26 -14.48
N ALA A 78 -58.72 -14.62 -15.03
CA ALA A 78 -59.00 -14.59 -16.48
C ALA A 78 -57.99 -13.78 -17.29
N SER A 79 -57.26 -12.83 -16.70
CA SER A 79 -56.24 -12.00 -17.33
C SER A 79 -54.80 -12.39 -17.03
N LEU A 80 -54.58 -13.37 -16.13
CA LEU A 80 -53.25 -13.81 -15.75
C LEU A 80 -52.64 -14.73 -16.82
N VAL A 81 -51.51 -14.29 -17.39
CA VAL A 81 -50.73 -15.07 -18.36
C VAL A 81 -49.35 -15.34 -17.75
N TYR A 82 -48.93 -16.57 -17.82
CA TYR A 82 -47.58 -16.98 -17.48
C TYR A 82 -46.98 -17.81 -18.60
N ASP A 83 -45.69 -17.63 -18.81
CA ASP A 83 -44.90 -18.39 -19.77
C ASP A 83 -43.62 -18.92 -19.08
N LEU A 84 -43.33 -20.18 -19.39
CA LEU A 84 -42.11 -20.83 -18.94
C LEU A 84 -41.40 -21.44 -20.16
N ALA A 85 -40.22 -20.97 -20.46
CA ALA A 85 -39.43 -21.45 -21.60
C ALA A 85 -38.10 -22.03 -21.11
N ALA A 86 -37.68 -23.14 -21.67
CA ALA A 86 -36.37 -23.72 -21.49
C ALA A 86 -35.73 -23.98 -22.86
N GLY A 87 -34.49 -23.54 -23.04
CA GLY A 87 -33.75 -23.71 -24.30
C GLY A 87 -32.30 -24.09 -24.06
N ILE A 88 -31.76 -24.92 -24.97
CA ILE A 88 -30.33 -25.25 -25.00
C ILE A 88 -29.72 -24.61 -26.24
N THR A 89 -28.68 -23.82 -26.08
CA THR A 89 -27.96 -23.19 -27.21
C THR A 89 -26.49 -23.62 -27.18
N ALA A 90 -26.00 -24.07 -28.36
CA ALA A 90 -24.60 -24.49 -28.54
C ALA A 90 -23.96 -23.73 -29.73
N PRO A 91 -22.83 -23.04 -29.53
CA PRO A 91 -22.14 -22.33 -30.62
C PRO A 91 -21.39 -23.34 -31.52
N ILE A 92 -21.81 -23.48 -32.78
CA ILE A 92 -21.19 -24.40 -33.77
C ILE A 92 -20.17 -23.63 -34.63
N PHE A 93 -20.50 -22.46 -35.14
CA PHE A 93 -19.69 -21.70 -36.10
C PHE A 93 -18.77 -20.64 -35.46
N ARG A 94 -18.92 -20.32 -34.17
CA ARG A 94 -18.13 -19.30 -33.44
C ARG A 94 -16.90 -19.86 -32.72
N ARG A 95 -16.46 -21.07 -33.06
CA ARG A 95 -15.39 -21.78 -32.35
C ARG A 95 -14.07 -21.04 -32.32
N ASN A 96 -13.71 -20.33 -33.39
CA ASN A 96 -12.47 -19.55 -33.46
C ASN A 96 -12.52 -18.31 -32.57
N GLU A 97 -13.69 -17.65 -32.51
CA GLU A 97 -13.94 -16.50 -31.63
C GLU A 97 -13.82 -16.92 -30.15
N ILE A 98 -14.48 -17.99 -29.76
CA ILE A 98 -14.39 -18.54 -28.39
C ILE A 98 -12.94 -18.94 -28.05
N ARG A 99 -12.21 -19.53 -29.02
CA ARG A 99 -10.81 -19.86 -28.81
C ARG A 99 -9.92 -18.61 -28.61
N SER A 100 -10.22 -17.52 -29.35
CA SER A 100 -9.54 -16.24 -29.18
C SER A 100 -9.79 -15.67 -27.79
N MET A 101 -11.03 -15.60 -27.35
CA MET A 101 -11.42 -15.15 -26.00
C MET A 101 -10.74 -15.96 -24.89
N TRP A 102 -10.67 -17.28 -25.05
CA TRP A 102 -9.98 -18.13 -24.06
C TRP A 102 -8.46 -17.88 -24.04
N ASN A 103 -7.82 -17.68 -25.19
CA ASN A 103 -6.40 -17.33 -25.25
C ASN A 103 -6.12 -15.95 -24.65
N GLU A 104 -7.00 -14.99 -24.89
CA GLU A 104 -6.95 -13.65 -24.28
C GLU A 104 -7.08 -13.72 -22.74
N ALA A 105 -8.06 -14.47 -22.23
CA ALA A 105 -8.22 -14.69 -20.80
C ALA A 105 -6.96 -15.33 -20.17
N LYS A 106 -6.32 -16.30 -20.84
CA LYS A 106 -5.06 -16.88 -20.40
C LYS A 106 -3.91 -15.87 -20.41
N ALA A 107 -3.84 -15.01 -21.42
CA ALA A 107 -2.81 -13.96 -21.45
C ALA A 107 -3.03 -12.96 -20.32
N SER A 108 -4.27 -12.54 -20.06
CA SER A 108 -4.65 -11.67 -18.94
C SER A 108 -4.32 -12.29 -17.58
N GLN A 109 -4.53 -13.60 -17.41
CA GLN A 109 -4.10 -14.32 -16.20
C GLN A 109 -2.59 -14.28 -15.98
N ARG A 110 -1.79 -14.42 -17.04
CA ARG A 110 -0.33 -14.31 -16.94
C ARG A 110 0.12 -12.91 -16.56
N ILE A 111 -0.56 -11.88 -17.11
CA ILE A 111 -0.31 -10.48 -16.74
C ILE A 111 -0.63 -10.27 -15.24
N ALA A 112 -1.80 -10.73 -14.78
CA ALA A 112 -2.19 -10.63 -13.38
C ALA A 112 -1.20 -11.34 -12.43
N LEU A 113 -0.66 -12.49 -12.84
CA LEU A 113 0.39 -13.21 -12.08
C LEU A 113 1.67 -12.38 -12.00
N SER A 114 2.10 -11.78 -13.11
CA SER A 114 3.31 -10.93 -13.12
C SER A 114 3.12 -9.69 -12.26
N GLN A 115 1.95 -9.06 -12.30
CA GLN A 115 1.59 -7.91 -11.46
C GLN A 115 1.57 -8.27 -9.96
N TYR A 116 1.06 -9.46 -9.60
CA TYR A 116 1.12 -9.95 -8.23
C TYR A 116 2.57 -10.11 -7.75
N HIS A 117 3.44 -10.73 -8.57
CA HIS A 117 4.86 -10.88 -8.23
C HIS A 117 5.56 -9.52 -8.09
N GLU A 118 5.30 -8.59 -9.00
CA GLU A 118 5.84 -7.24 -8.95
C GLU A 118 5.41 -6.51 -7.66
N THR A 119 4.12 -6.55 -7.32
CA THR A 119 3.60 -5.92 -6.11
C THR A 119 4.23 -6.54 -4.85
N ALA A 120 4.36 -7.86 -4.79
CA ALA A 120 4.97 -8.56 -3.67
C ALA A 120 6.47 -8.22 -3.51
N LEU A 121 7.22 -8.15 -4.63
CA LEU A 121 8.62 -7.76 -4.61
C LEU A 121 8.81 -6.30 -4.19
N ASN A 122 8.00 -5.39 -4.72
CA ASN A 122 8.04 -3.97 -4.35
C ASN A 122 7.71 -3.78 -2.86
N ALA A 123 6.72 -4.50 -2.35
CA ALA A 123 6.39 -4.48 -0.93
C ALA A 123 7.55 -4.97 -0.05
N TYR A 124 8.24 -6.02 -0.47
CA TYR A 124 9.39 -6.56 0.25
C TYR A 124 10.59 -5.60 0.23
N THR A 125 10.92 -5.05 -0.93
CA THR A 125 12.03 -4.09 -1.05
C THR A 125 11.77 -2.81 -0.28
N GLU A 126 10.52 -2.28 -0.29
CA GLU A 126 10.13 -1.11 0.49
C GLU A 126 10.39 -1.32 1.98
N VAL A 127 10.01 -2.48 2.53
CA VAL A 127 10.25 -2.79 3.95
C VAL A 127 11.74 -2.90 4.25
N LEU A 128 12.52 -3.56 3.39
CA LEU A 128 13.98 -3.66 3.55
C LEU A 128 14.66 -2.29 3.53
N ASP A 129 14.31 -1.45 2.57
CA ASP A 129 14.89 -0.12 2.42
C ASP A 129 14.59 0.76 3.64
N LEU A 130 13.34 0.75 4.12
CA LEU A 130 12.95 1.49 5.32
C LEU A 130 13.65 0.95 6.57
N TYR A 131 13.81 -0.36 6.67
CA TYR A 131 14.54 -0.98 7.79
C TYR A 131 16.02 -0.57 7.80
N CYS A 132 16.73 -0.75 6.67
CA CYS A 132 18.13 -0.34 6.55
C CYS A 132 18.31 1.15 6.77
N ALA A 133 17.41 1.97 6.23
CA ALA A 133 17.43 3.41 6.43
C ALA A 133 17.22 3.79 7.91
N SER A 134 16.35 3.08 8.65
CA SER A 134 16.14 3.34 10.08
C SER A 134 17.36 3.00 10.93
N GLN A 135 18.08 1.92 10.60
CA GLN A 135 19.33 1.54 11.26
C GLN A 135 20.43 2.59 11.01
N THR A 136 20.60 2.99 9.76
CA THR A 136 21.57 4.02 9.36
C THR A 136 21.30 5.36 10.06
N GLN A 137 20.03 5.77 10.15
CA GLN A 137 19.66 7.02 10.84
C GLN A 137 19.96 6.96 12.35
N THR A 138 19.76 5.81 12.98
CA THR A 138 20.07 5.63 14.40
C THR A 138 21.57 5.85 14.66
N GLU A 139 22.45 5.32 13.81
CA GLU A 139 23.89 5.53 13.93
C GLU A 139 24.28 7.00 13.61
N ARG A 140 23.64 7.61 12.61
CA ARG A 140 23.83 9.04 12.29
C ARG A 140 23.48 9.95 13.48
N ILE A 141 22.39 9.68 14.20
CA ILE A 141 22.02 10.44 15.40
C ILE A 141 23.14 10.36 16.44
N ARG A 142 23.66 9.15 16.70
CA ARG A 142 24.75 8.96 17.67
C ARG A 142 26.03 9.73 17.30
N LEU A 143 26.36 9.79 16.00
CA LEU A 143 27.50 10.55 15.51
C LEU A 143 27.26 12.05 15.60
N LYS A 144 26.05 12.51 15.27
CA LYS A 144 25.68 13.93 15.31
C LYS A 144 25.61 14.47 16.73
N GLU A 145 25.17 13.66 17.71
CA GLU A 145 25.25 14.01 19.14
C GLU A 145 26.72 14.29 19.58
N LYS A 146 27.66 13.48 19.10
CA LYS A 146 29.09 13.72 19.39
C LYS A 146 29.64 14.97 18.73
N GLU A 147 29.21 15.24 17.49
CA GLU A 147 29.58 16.43 16.74
C GLU A 147 29.06 17.70 17.44
N SER A 148 27.77 17.72 17.81
CA SER A 148 27.16 18.83 18.53
C SER A 148 27.89 19.11 19.86
N LEU A 149 28.23 18.07 20.64
CA LEU A 149 29.03 18.21 21.85
C LEU A 149 30.44 18.80 21.59
N ALA A 150 31.06 18.47 20.44
CA ALA A 150 32.35 19.04 20.05
C ALA A 150 32.21 20.53 19.68
N HIS A 151 31.16 20.89 18.94
CA HIS A 151 30.89 22.29 18.62
C HIS A 151 30.55 23.11 19.88
N GLN A 152 29.78 22.56 20.82
CA GLN A 152 29.48 23.21 22.09
C GLN A 152 30.77 23.55 22.86
N ARG A 153 31.74 22.59 22.91
CA ARG A 153 33.04 22.82 23.52
C ARG A 153 33.84 23.91 22.78
N SER A 154 33.72 23.94 21.44
CA SER A 154 34.38 24.98 20.63
C SER A 154 33.86 26.38 20.94
N VAL A 155 32.52 26.53 21.16
CA VAL A 155 31.94 27.80 21.60
C VAL A 155 32.51 28.26 22.95
N VAL A 156 32.59 27.34 23.94
CA VAL A 156 33.14 27.65 25.23
C VAL A 156 34.62 28.10 25.13
N ASN A 157 35.43 27.32 24.42
CA ASN A 157 36.84 27.63 24.21
C ASN A 157 37.06 28.98 23.48
N ALA A 158 36.25 29.26 22.42
CA ALA A 158 36.31 30.53 21.69
C ALA A 158 35.95 31.72 22.60
N GLY A 159 34.95 31.54 23.47
CA GLY A 159 34.56 32.56 24.48
C GLY A 159 35.69 32.84 25.49
N GLU A 160 36.33 31.80 26.01
CA GLU A 160 37.47 31.95 26.93
C GLU A 160 38.66 32.64 26.25
N MET A 161 39.00 32.27 25.01
CA MET A 161 40.07 32.90 24.24
C MET A 161 39.76 34.37 23.92
N PHE A 162 38.50 34.70 23.65
CA PHE A 162 38.06 36.09 23.44
C PHE A 162 38.27 36.93 24.73
N GLN A 163 37.88 36.38 25.90
CA GLN A 163 38.07 37.07 27.18
C GLN A 163 39.57 37.33 27.48
N LEU A 164 40.42 36.43 27.02
CA LEU A 164 41.88 36.57 27.15
C LEU A 164 42.52 37.42 26.04
N SER A 165 41.72 38.01 25.15
CA SER A 165 42.14 38.83 24.00
C SER A 165 42.99 38.07 22.97
N TYR A 166 42.91 36.72 22.92
CA TYR A 166 43.64 35.92 21.93
C TYR A 166 42.91 35.77 20.60
N THR A 167 41.57 35.96 20.59
CA THR A 167 40.75 35.85 19.39
C THR A 167 39.80 37.04 19.25
N GLY A 168 39.29 37.27 18.02
CA GLY A 168 38.29 38.31 17.75
C GLY A 168 36.86 37.80 18.05
N PHE A 169 35.91 38.72 18.10
CA PHE A 169 34.48 38.37 18.30
C PHE A 169 33.90 37.55 17.14
N LEU A 170 34.48 37.68 15.95
CA LEU A 170 34.03 36.94 14.78
C LEU A 170 34.25 35.43 14.93
N GLU A 171 35.31 34.98 15.56
CA GLU A 171 35.59 33.58 15.83
C GLU A 171 34.58 32.98 16.81
N VAL A 172 34.16 33.75 17.83
CA VAL A 172 33.10 33.31 18.75
C VAL A 172 31.77 33.15 18.00
N LEU A 173 31.41 34.14 17.17
CA LEU A 173 30.18 34.10 16.38
C LEU A 173 30.18 32.93 15.42
N SER A 174 31.30 32.66 14.73
CA SER A 174 31.43 31.51 13.84
C SER A 174 31.35 30.15 14.56
N ALA A 175 31.82 30.07 15.79
CA ALA A 175 31.68 28.87 16.61
C ALA A 175 30.22 28.65 17.05
N GLU A 176 29.50 29.73 17.42
CA GLU A 176 28.09 29.67 17.76
C GLU A 176 27.23 29.27 16.55
N GLU A 177 27.50 29.85 15.38
CA GLU A 177 26.81 29.50 14.12
C GLU A 177 26.92 27.99 13.82
N ARG A 178 28.15 27.43 13.87
CA ARG A 178 28.37 26.00 13.64
C ARG A 178 27.68 25.11 14.66
N TYR A 179 27.63 25.57 15.92
CA TYR A 179 26.91 24.82 16.96
C TYR A 179 25.41 24.82 16.68
N LEU A 180 24.82 25.96 16.35
CA LEU A 180 23.39 26.09 16.02
C LEU A 180 23.04 25.26 14.78
N ASP A 181 23.84 25.31 13.73
CA ASP A 181 23.66 24.49 12.53
C ASP A 181 23.69 22.99 12.87
N SER A 182 24.63 22.56 13.72
CA SER A 182 24.71 21.18 14.18
C SER A 182 23.47 20.74 14.97
N GLU A 183 22.89 21.60 15.80
CA GLU A 183 21.67 21.34 16.54
C GLU A 183 20.45 21.25 15.58
N LEU A 184 20.36 22.13 14.61
CA LEU A 184 19.28 22.08 13.61
C LEU A 184 19.34 20.78 12.79
N GLU A 185 20.53 20.40 12.31
CA GLU A 185 20.70 19.13 11.59
C GLU A 185 20.40 17.92 12.48
N HIS A 186 20.74 17.97 13.78
CA HIS A 186 20.38 16.89 14.73
C HIS A 186 18.86 16.73 14.82
N ILE A 187 18.10 17.83 14.92
CA ILE A 187 16.63 17.82 14.96
C ILE A 187 16.06 17.23 13.66
N ASP A 188 16.61 17.60 12.51
CA ASP A 188 16.18 17.10 11.21
C ASP A 188 16.38 15.57 11.08
N ILE A 189 17.55 15.07 11.51
CA ILE A 189 17.86 13.63 11.48
C ILE A 189 16.91 12.85 12.40
N VAL A 190 16.62 13.36 13.60
CA VAL A 190 15.67 12.73 14.54
C VAL A 190 14.27 12.71 13.96
N THR A 191 13.84 13.80 13.36
CA THR A 191 12.52 13.92 12.70
C THR A 191 12.40 12.93 11.53
N ASP A 192 13.47 12.80 10.73
CA ASP A 192 13.52 11.86 9.61
C ASP A 192 13.45 10.39 10.09
N LEU A 193 14.15 10.06 11.19
CA LEU A 193 14.05 8.74 11.83
C LEU A 193 12.60 8.44 12.25
N CYS A 194 11.91 9.38 12.89
CA CYS A 194 10.52 9.22 13.28
C CYS A 194 9.62 8.98 12.08
N ARG A 195 9.81 9.74 11.00
CA ARG A 195 9.08 9.56 9.74
C ARG A 195 9.31 8.17 9.15
N LYS A 196 10.57 7.71 9.10
CA LYS A 196 10.91 6.36 8.57
C LYS A 196 10.31 5.25 9.41
N LYS A 197 10.28 5.38 10.73
CA LYS A 197 9.61 4.41 11.62
C LYS A 197 8.11 4.32 11.36
N ILE A 198 7.43 5.45 11.15
CA ILE A 198 6.01 5.49 10.81
C ILE A 198 5.76 4.83 9.45
N LEU A 199 6.59 5.14 8.44
CA LEU A 199 6.51 4.52 7.12
C LEU A 199 6.75 3.01 7.19
N LEU A 200 7.71 2.56 7.99
CA LEU A 200 7.98 1.14 8.20
C LEU A 200 6.79 0.43 8.85
N TYR A 201 6.17 1.04 9.86
CA TYR A 201 4.94 0.50 10.47
C TYR A 201 3.81 0.35 9.44
N ARG A 202 3.61 1.36 8.59
CA ARG A 202 2.63 1.31 7.50
C ARG A 202 2.99 0.25 6.45
N ALA A 203 4.27 0.16 6.05
CA ALA A 203 4.76 -0.83 5.08
C ALA A 203 4.60 -2.28 5.55
N LEU A 204 4.57 -2.51 6.86
CA LEU A 204 4.29 -3.82 7.48
C LEU A 204 2.78 -4.14 7.55
N GLY A 205 1.91 -3.29 7.01
CA GLY A 205 0.45 -3.48 7.08
C GLY A 205 -0.18 -2.95 8.37
N GLY A 206 0.56 -2.20 9.17
CA GLY A 206 0.02 -1.53 10.34
C GLY A 206 -0.85 -0.34 9.96
N GLY A 207 -2.02 -0.20 10.62
CA GLY A 207 -2.92 0.95 10.42
C GLY A 207 -4.20 0.65 9.63
N CYS A 208 -4.51 -0.62 9.38
CA CYS A 208 -5.83 -1.07 8.87
C CYS A 208 -6.73 -1.49 10.03
#